data_63ab6daae1f3b51a1fa57f806b9e2ede
#
_entry.id   63ab6daae1f3b51a1fa57f806b9e2ede
#
_cell.length_a   1.000
_cell.length_b   1.000
_cell.length_c   1.000
_cell.angle_alpha   90.00
_cell.angle_beta   90.00
_cell.angle_gamma   90.00
#
_symmetry.space_group_name_H-M   'P 1'
#
loop_
_entity.id
_entity.type
_entity.pdbx_description
1 polymer ?
#
loop_
_entity_poly.entity_id
_entity_poly.type
_entity_poly.pdbx_seq_one_letter_code
_entity_poly.pdbx_strand_id
1 'polypeptide(L)'
;MGEQNRESLGSRLGFLLLSAGCAIGLGNVWRFPFITGKYGGAAFVLIYLFFLVVLGLPVMICEFAVGRASRKSMAAVFENIVAFPMDRFGWTRRKSVLVNFVAILLLATPAALGMNVWSAVRFGRHIGSIDALEDFIVSQNLLPLGSLVFLLFCTWKTGWGWDKFSAEADAGEGIKFPRNKLVRFYLRYIAPLIILAVFIAGYFDIFGK
;
A
#
# COMPACT_ATOMS: atom_id res chain seq x y z
N MET A 1 19.22 -28.94 -7.08
CA MET A 1 18.86 -27.52 -7.18
C MET A 1 19.48 -26.85 -5.97
N GLY A 2 20.58 -26.10 -6.16
CA GLY A 2 21.32 -25.49 -5.07
C GLY A 2 20.46 -24.48 -4.33
N GLU A 3 20.47 -24.52 -3.00
CA GLU A 3 20.02 -23.44 -2.15
C GLU A 3 20.78 -22.18 -2.52
N GLN A 4 20.12 -21.29 -3.24
CA GLN A 4 20.66 -19.95 -3.43
C GLN A 4 20.71 -19.28 -2.05
N ASN A 5 21.92 -19.11 -1.52
CA ASN A 5 22.20 -18.28 -0.36
C ASN A 5 21.64 -16.88 -0.65
N ARG A 6 20.44 -16.61 -0.12
CA ARG A 6 19.82 -15.28 -0.25
C ARG A 6 20.56 -14.34 0.70
N GLU A 7 21.07 -13.26 0.15
CA GLU A 7 21.55 -12.16 0.95
C GLU A 7 20.43 -11.69 1.88
N SER A 8 20.63 -11.83 3.18
CA SER A 8 19.75 -11.32 4.21
C SER A 8 20.42 -10.10 4.85
N LEU A 9 19.64 -9.07 5.12
CA LEU A 9 20.14 -7.93 5.89
C LEU A 9 20.53 -8.43 7.29
N GLY A 10 21.83 -8.55 7.52
CA GLY A 10 22.39 -9.13 8.74
C GLY A 10 22.22 -8.28 10.01
N SER A 11 21.65 -7.06 9.91
CA SER A 11 21.44 -6.20 11.06
C SER A 11 20.03 -5.60 11.09
N ARG A 12 19.45 -5.53 12.28
CA ARG A 12 18.16 -4.85 12.50
C ARG A 12 18.21 -3.37 12.10
N LEU A 13 19.33 -2.70 12.40
CA LEU A 13 19.54 -1.29 12.03
C LEU A 13 19.58 -1.12 10.51
N GLY A 14 20.26 -2.01 9.78
CA GLY A 14 20.29 -1.99 8.32
C GLY A 14 18.90 -2.14 7.71
N PHE A 15 18.08 -3.05 8.25
CA PHE A 15 16.69 -3.21 7.82
C PHE A 15 15.85 -1.94 8.08
N LEU A 16 15.97 -1.33 9.28
CA LEU A 16 15.25 -0.11 9.63
C LEU A 16 15.66 1.08 8.74
N LEU A 17 16.96 1.26 8.51
CA LEU A 17 17.47 2.34 7.66
C LEU A 17 17.04 2.17 6.19
N LEU A 18 17.08 0.94 5.67
CA LEU A 18 16.62 0.64 4.32
C LEU A 18 15.11 0.89 4.19
N SER A 19 14.32 0.41 5.15
CA SER A 19 12.86 0.61 5.17
C SER A 19 12.49 2.09 5.29
N ALA A 20 13.20 2.84 6.16
CA ALA A 20 13.02 4.28 6.29
C ALA A 20 13.38 5.01 4.99
N GLY A 21 14.51 4.64 4.35
CA GLY A 21 14.93 5.21 3.07
C GLY A 21 13.91 4.98 1.94
N CYS A 22 13.34 3.78 1.89
CA CYS A 22 12.27 3.45 0.93
C CYS A 22 10.96 4.19 1.23
N ALA A 23 10.67 4.45 2.51
CA ALA A 23 9.43 5.13 2.93
C ALA A 23 9.49 6.66 2.77
N ILE A 24 10.69 7.26 2.78
CA ILE A 24 10.88 8.71 2.61
C ILE A 24 10.70 9.06 1.13
N GLY A 25 9.50 9.44 0.77
CA GLY A 25 9.18 9.97 -0.56
C GLY A 25 9.00 11.48 -0.56
N LEU A 26 8.96 12.08 -1.72
CA LEU A 26 8.75 13.52 -1.90
C LEU A 26 7.46 14.01 -1.22
N GLY A 27 6.42 13.16 -1.23
CA GLY A 27 5.16 13.42 -0.54
C GLY A 27 5.32 13.64 0.97
N ASN A 28 6.18 12.88 1.62
CA ASN A 28 6.40 13.00 3.07
C ASN A 28 7.17 14.28 3.42
N VAL A 29 8.12 14.68 2.57
CA VAL A 29 8.97 15.86 2.80
C VAL A 29 8.23 17.16 2.50
N TRP A 30 7.37 17.16 1.48
CA TRP A 30 6.68 18.37 1.02
C TRP A 30 5.20 18.42 1.40
N ARG A 31 4.44 17.36 1.07
CA ARG A 31 2.98 17.37 1.21
C ARG A 31 2.54 17.28 2.67
N PHE A 32 3.20 16.46 3.48
CA PHE A 32 2.83 16.29 4.88
C PHE A 32 3.00 17.57 5.71
N PRO A 33 4.15 18.32 5.65
CA PRO A 33 4.28 19.61 6.30
C PRO A 33 3.26 20.65 5.82
N PHE A 34 2.99 20.70 4.52
CA PHE A 34 1.98 21.61 3.95
C PHE A 34 0.57 21.32 4.50
N ILE A 35 0.15 20.06 4.49
CA ILE A 35 -1.15 19.62 5.03
C ILE A 35 -1.23 19.88 6.53
N THR A 36 -0.16 19.60 7.27
CA THR A 36 -0.06 19.89 8.71
C THR A 36 -0.31 21.36 9.00
N GLY A 37 0.33 22.28 8.26
CA GLY A 37 0.10 23.70 8.39
C GLY A 37 -1.32 24.13 8.06
N LYS A 38 -1.93 23.51 7.02
CA LYS A 38 -3.29 23.84 6.56
C LYS A 38 -4.39 23.38 7.52
N TYR A 39 -4.21 22.25 8.20
CA TYR A 39 -5.26 21.60 9.00
C TYR A 39 -5.04 21.66 10.51
N GLY A 40 -4.38 22.68 11.02
CA GLY A 40 -4.31 22.96 12.46
C GLY A 40 -3.03 22.46 13.15
N GLY A 41 -1.95 22.24 12.40
CA GLY A 41 -0.63 21.99 12.97
C GLY A 41 -0.56 20.77 13.89
N ALA A 42 -0.27 21.01 15.17
CA ALA A 42 -0.10 19.93 16.15
C ALA A 42 -1.35 19.08 16.35
N ALA A 43 -2.55 19.66 16.29
CA ALA A 43 -3.81 18.89 16.42
C ALA A 43 -3.97 17.89 15.28
N PHE A 44 -3.66 18.29 14.05
CA PHE A 44 -3.63 17.37 12.91
C PHE A 44 -2.63 16.24 13.11
N VAL A 45 -1.40 16.54 13.60
CA VAL A 45 -0.38 15.53 13.84
C VAL A 45 -0.83 14.52 14.90
N LEU A 46 -1.48 14.96 15.99
CA LEU A 46 -2.00 14.04 17.01
C LEU A 46 -3.08 13.10 16.46
N ILE A 47 -4.01 13.63 15.67
CA ILE A 47 -5.04 12.80 15.00
C ILE A 47 -4.39 11.83 14.01
N TYR A 48 -3.41 12.29 13.24
CA TYR A 48 -2.65 11.45 12.32
C TYR A 48 -1.93 10.31 13.03
N LEU A 49 -1.24 10.59 14.15
CA LEU A 49 -0.55 9.57 14.95
C LEU A 49 -1.53 8.57 15.55
N PHE A 50 -2.69 9.03 16.01
CA PHE A 50 -3.75 8.14 16.49
C PHE A 50 -4.19 7.15 15.39
N PHE A 51 -4.51 7.63 14.20
CA PHE A 51 -4.89 6.75 13.08
C PHE A 51 -3.73 5.90 12.57
N LEU A 52 -2.50 6.38 12.64
CA LEU A 52 -1.32 5.60 12.31
C LEU A 52 -1.20 4.37 13.22
N VAL A 53 -1.43 4.54 14.52
CA VAL A 53 -1.39 3.43 15.49
C VAL A 53 -2.60 2.52 15.32
N VAL A 54 -3.79 3.08 15.17
CA VAL A 54 -5.05 2.31 15.15
C VAL A 54 -5.23 1.57 13.82
N LEU A 55 -4.91 2.18 12.69
CA LEU A 55 -5.10 1.58 11.36
C LEU A 55 -3.78 1.24 10.66
N GLY A 56 -2.82 2.15 10.69
CA GLY A 56 -1.57 2.01 9.93
C GLY A 56 -0.73 0.82 10.40
N LEU A 57 -0.51 0.67 11.70
CA LEU A 57 0.26 -0.45 12.24
C LEU A 57 -0.38 -1.82 11.93
N PRO A 58 -1.68 -2.04 12.15
CA PRO A 58 -2.32 -3.31 11.78
C PRO A 58 -2.19 -3.67 10.30
N VAL A 59 -2.42 -2.70 9.41
CA VAL A 59 -2.27 -2.92 7.95
C VAL A 59 -0.83 -3.26 7.60
N MET A 60 0.14 -2.51 8.13
CA MET A 60 1.56 -2.73 7.89
C MET A 60 2.02 -4.11 8.39
N ILE A 61 1.52 -4.60 9.53
CA ILE A 61 1.79 -5.96 10.01
C ILE A 61 1.25 -7.00 9.02
N CYS A 62 0.06 -6.81 8.48
CA CYS A 62 -0.50 -7.70 7.45
C CYS A 62 0.37 -7.71 6.19
N GLU A 63 0.78 -6.55 5.70
CA GLU A 63 1.63 -6.41 4.51
C GLU A 63 3.00 -7.08 4.70
N PHE A 64 3.66 -6.84 5.83
CA PHE A 64 4.94 -7.48 6.14
C PHE A 64 4.82 -8.99 6.31
N ALA A 65 3.74 -9.49 6.93
CA ALA A 65 3.51 -10.92 7.06
C ALA A 65 3.33 -11.59 5.69
N VAL A 66 2.54 -11.00 4.79
CA VAL A 66 2.35 -11.50 3.42
C VAL A 66 3.66 -11.42 2.63
N GLY A 67 4.38 -10.28 2.72
CA GLY A 67 5.68 -10.11 2.06
C GLY A 67 6.70 -11.15 2.50
N ARG A 68 6.81 -11.41 3.82
CA ARG A 68 7.72 -12.41 4.37
C ARG A 68 7.33 -13.84 3.99
N ALA A 69 6.04 -14.17 4.07
CA ALA A 69 5.55 -15.49 3.69
C ALA A 69 5.74 -15.80 2.21
N SER A 70 5.67 -14.79 1.33
CA SER A 70 5.89 -14.95 -0.11
C SER A 70 7.31 -15.37 -0.45
N ARG A 71 8.30 -15.01 0.37
CA ARG A 71 9.75 -15.27 0.17
C ARG A 71 10.24 -14.90 -1.23
N LYS A 72 9.62 -13.94 -1.90
CA LYS A 72 9.99 -13.52 -3.25
C LYS A 72 10.76 -12.20 -3.22
N SER A 73 11.80 -12.10 -4.06
CA SER A 73 12.51 -10.83 -4.28
C SER A 73 11.69 -9.91 -5.18
N MET A 74 12.02 -8.61 -5.20
CA MET A 74 11.42 -7.64 -6.12
C MET A 74 11.56 -8.09 -7.59
N ALA A 75 12.71 -8.63 -7.98
CA ALA A 75 12.91 -9.18 -9.32
C ALA A 75 11.94 -10.32 -9.64
N ALA A 76 11.65 -11.20 -8.65
CA ALA A 76 10.66 -12.26 -8.83
C ALA A 76 9.22 -11.73 -8.92
N VAL A 77 8.92 -10.57 -8.35
CA VAL A 77 7.61 -9.91 -8.53
C VAL A 77 7.46 -9.42 -9.98
N PHE A 78 8.49 -8.79 -10.55
CA PHE A 78 8.48 -8.40 -11.97
C PHE A 78 8.36 -9.62 -12.90
N GLU A 79 9.07 -10.71 -12.61
CA GLU A 79 8.91 -11.95 -13.36
C GLU A 79 7.47 -12.48 -13.29
N ASN A 80 6.81 -12.41 -12.12
CA ASN A 80 5.40 -12.84 -12.00
C ASN A 80 4.45 -11.93 -12.79
N ILE A 81 4.68 -10.61 -12.84
CA ILE A 81 3.88 -9.67 -13.64
C ILE A 81 4.01 -10.01 -15.13
N VAL A 82 5.19 -10.43 -15.57
CA VAL A 82 5.43 -10.88 -16.95
C VAL A 82 4.85 -12.28 -17.18
N ALA A 83 5.02 -13.20 -16.22
CA ALA A 83 4.56 -14.58 -16.34
C ALA A 83 3.04 -14.70 -16.30
N PHE A 84 2.34 -13.89 -15.52
CA PHE A 84 0.88 -13.96 -15.40
C PHE A 84 0.15 -13.88 -16.75
N PRO A 85 0.42 -12.91 -17.66
CA PRO A 85 -0.21 -12.90 -18.98
C PRO A 85 0.23 -14.07 -19.87
N MET A 86 1.44 -14.59 -19.67
CA MET A 86 1.92 -15.78 -20.40
C MET A 86 1.10 -17.00 -20.00
N ASP A 87 0.93 -17.21 -18.69
CA ASP A 87 0.20 -18.38 -18.15
C ASP A 87 -1.31 -18.27 -18.38
N ARG A 88 -1.87 -17.07 -18.26
CA ARG A 88 -3.34 -16.87 -18.33
C ARG A 88 -3.85 -16.72 -19.75
N PHE A 89 -3.07 -16.07 -20.63
CA PHE A 89 -3.49 -15.72 -22.01
C PHE A 89 -2.64 -16.40 -23.09
N GLY A 90 -1.67 -17.21 -22.74
CA GLY A 90 -0.78 -17.89 -23.68
C GLY A 90 0.13 -16.92 -24.45
N TRP A 91 0.44 -15.74 -23.89
CA TRP A 91 1.28 -14.76 -24.56
C TRP A 91 2.75 -15.18 -24.59
N THR A 92 3.45 -14.77 -25.64
CA THR A 92 4.92 -14.89 -25.66
C THR A 92 5.55 -13.91 -24.67
N ARG A 93 6.72 -14.25 -24.13
CA ARG A 93 7.46 -13.39 -23.17
C ARG A 93 7.68 -11.98 -23.73
N ARG A 94 8.06 -11.86 -25.00
CA ARG A 94 8.25 -10.55 -25.66
C ARG A 94 6.98 -9.70 -25.67
N LYS A 95 5.84 -10.30 -26.00
CA LYS A 95 4.53 -9.62 -26.00
C LYS A 95 4.15 -9.20 -24.58
N SER A 96 4.33 -10.06 -23.58
CA SER A 96 4.03 -9.76 -22.19
C SER A 96 4.88 -8.60 -21.66
N VAL A 97 6.19 -8.62 -21.90
CA VAL A 97 7.10 -7.53 -21.51
C VAL A 97 6.73 -6.23 -22.19
N LEU A 98 6.47 -6.25 -23.51
CA LEU A 98 6.12 -5.04 -24.26
C LEU A 98 4.82 -4.41 -23.76
N VAL A 99 3.79 -5.21 -23.54
CA VAL A 99 2.50 -4.72 -23.03
C VAL A 99 2.63 -4.14 -21.63
N ASN A 100 3.36 -4.80 -20.73
CA ASN A 100 3.62 -4.27 -19.40
C ASN A 100 4.44 -2.97 -19.46
N PHE A 101 5.46 -2.90 -20.30
CA PHE A 101 6.26 -1.68 -20.51
C PHE A 101 5.39 -0.52 -21.00
N VAL A 102 4.56 -0.75 -22.04
CA VAL A 102 3.63 0.26 -22.57
C VAL A 102 2.62 0.68 -21.51
N ALA A 103 2.07 -0.26 -20.74
CA ALA A 103 1.13 0.05 -19.65
C ALA A 103 1.78 0.94 -18.57
N ILE A 104 3.00 0.61 -18.12
CA ILE A 104 3.74 1.42 -17.16
C ILE A 104 4.03 2.81 -17.73
N LEU A 105 4.45 2.90 -19.00
CA LEU A 105 4.74 4.17 -19.65
C LEU A 105 3.48 5.05 -19.75
N LEU A 106 2.35 4.46 -20.13
CA LEU A 106 1.06 5.17 -20.20
C LEU A 106 0.59 5.67 -18.84
N LEU A 107 0.82 4.89 -17.78
CA LEU A 107 0.46 5.30 -16.41
C LEU A 107 1.43 6.34 -15.83
N ALA A 108 2.72 6.29 -16.17
CA ALA A 108 3.72 7.23 -15.68
C ALA A 108 3.74 8.57 -16.44
N THR A 109 3.28 8.59 -17.71
CA THR A 109 3.29 9.80 -18.54
C THR A 109 2.41 10.91 -17.98
N PRO A 110 1.16 10.67 -17.52
CA PRO A 110 0.33 11.71 -16.90
C PRO A 110 0.97 12.30 -15.65
N ALA A 111 1.58 11.48 -14.78
CA ALA A 111 2.30 11.94 -13.59
C ALA A 111 3.46 12.90 -13.95
N ALA A 112 4.23 12.56 -14.98
CA ALA A 112 5.36 13.37 -15.42
C ALA A 112 4.94 14.68 -16.12
N LEU A 113 3.89 14.64 -16.94
CA LEU A 113 3.43 15.77 -17.73
C LEU A 113 2.38 16.64 -17.01
N GLY A 114 1.67 16.09 -16.04
CA GLY A 114 0.58 16.77 -15.31
C GLY A 114 1.04 18.03 -14.60
N MET A 115 2.25 18.03 -14.07
CA MET A 115 2.83 19.21 -13.39
C MET A 115 3.34 20.29 -14.34
N ASN A 116 3.59 19.96 -15.60
CA ASN A 116 4.22 20.87 -16.57
C ASN A 116 3.31 21.12 -17.79
N VAL A 117 3.46 20.27 -18.80
CA VAL A 117 2.84 20.48 -20.12
C VAL A 117 1.30 20.42 -20.06
N TRP A 118 0.77 19.54 -19.21
CA TRP A 118 -0.67 19.33 -19.04
C TRP A 118 -1.27 19.99 -17.80
N SER A 119 -0.56 20.92 -17.18
CA SER A 119 -1.03 21.65 -16.00
C SER A 119 -2.33 22.44 -16.21
N ALA A 120 -2.63 22.82 -17.45
CA ALA A 120 -3.87 23.49 -17.84
C ALA A 120 -5.07 22.53 -18.05
N VAL A 121 -4.82 21.23 -18.20
CA VAL A 121 -5.89 20.23 -18.40
C VAL A 121 -6.66 20.01 -17.10
N ARG A 122 -7.98 20.15 -17.17
CA ARG A 122 -8.87 20.00 -16.00
C ARG A 122 -9.87 18.88 -16.22
N PHE A 123 -10.02 18.01 -15.23
CA PHE A 123 -10.98 16.90 -15.21
C PHE A 123 -12.16 17.23 -14.31
N GLY A 124 -13.23 17.70 -14.95
CA GLY A 124 -14.48 17.99 -14.25
C GLY A 124 -14.37 19.13 -13.22
N ARG A 125 -15.46 19.34 -12.49
CA ARG A 125 -15.58 20.42 -11.51
C ARG A 125 -14.94 20.07 -10.16
N HIS A 126 -14.92 18.78 -9.80
CA HIS A 126 -14.55 18.31 -8.46
C HIS A 126 -13.10 17.82 -8.37
N ILE A 127 -12.54 17.26 -9.42
CA ILE A 127 -11.21 16.65 -9.40
C ILE A 127 -10.11 17.67 -9.77
N GLY A 128 -10.34 18.49 -10.79
CA GLY A 128 -9.42 19.55 -11.18
C GLY A 128 -8.29 19.06 -12.10
N SER A 129 -7.02 19.08 -11.67
CA SER A 129 -5.85 18.76 -12.49
C SER A 129 -5.63 17.25 -12.68
N ILE A 130 -4.71 16.89 -13.59
CA ILE A 130 -4.28 15.50 -13.81
C ILE A 130 -3.69 14.90 -12.54
N ASP A 131 -2.83 15.65 -11.83
CA ASP A 131 -2.25 15.18 -10.57
C ASP A 131 -3.33 14.90 -9.50
N ALA A 132 -4.37 15.74 -9.45
CA ALA A 132 -5.49 15.52 -8.55
C ALA A 132 -6.29 14.27 -8.94
N LEU A 133 -6.41 13.96 -10.23
CA LEU A 133 -7.04 12.74 -10.72
C LEU A 133 -6.22 11.50 -10.34
N GLU A 134 -4.91 11.55 -10.52
CA GLU A 134 -4.01 10.45 -10.11
C GLU A 134 -4.03 10.24 -8.60
N ASP A 135 -3.96 11.33 -7.82
CA ASP A 135 -4.07 11.25 -6.36
C ASP A 135 -5.43 10.68 -5.93
N PHE A 136 -6.50 11.06 -6.61
CA PHE A 136 -7.82 10.48 -6.37
C PHE A 136 -7.83 8.97 -6.65
N ILE A 137 -7.29 8.51 -7.78
CA ILE A 137 -7.27 7.09 -8.14
C ILE A 137 -6.38 6.31 -7.17
N VAL A 138 -5.15 6.77 -6.94
CA VAL A 138 -4.16 6.02 -6.16
C VAL A 138 -4.39 6.16 -4.67
N SER A 139 -4.35 7.40 -4.16
CA SER A 139 -4.34 7.64 -2.71
C SER A 139 -5.73 7.50 -2.08
N GLN A 140 -6.79 7.88 -2.81
CA GLN A 140 -8.14 7.84 -2.25
C GLN A 140 -8.91 6.56 -2.59
N ASN A 141 -8.50 5.81 -3.62
CA ASN A 141 -9.16 4.55 -3.98
C ASN A 141 -8.25 3.33 -3.76
N LEU A 142 -7.13 3.23 -4.48
CA LEU A 142 -6.32 2.01 -4.48
C LEU A 142 -5.69 1.72 -3.12
N LEU A 143 -5.22 2.73 -2.39
CA LEU A 143 -4.60 2.52 -1.08
C LEU A 143 -5.59 2.03 -0.02
N PRO A 144 -6.75 2.68 0.21
CA PRO A 144 -7.72 2.19 1.19
C PRO A 144 -8.31 0.82 0.82
N LEU A 145 -8.62 0.61 -0.46
CA LEU A 145 -9.14 -0.69 -0.93
C LEU A 145 -8.09 -1.78 -0.84
N GLY A 146 -6.82 -1.48 -1.17
CA GLY A 146 -5.70 -2.39 -1.01
C GLY A 146 -5.52 -2.80 0.46
N SER A 147 -5.52 -1.84 1.37
CA SER A 147 -5.44 -2.09 2.82
C SER A 147 -6.60 -2.95 3.32
N LEU A 148 -7.81 -2.69 2.84
CA LEU A 148 -8.99 -3.50 3.14
C LEU A 148 -8.83 -4.94 2.66
N VAL A 149 -8.37 -5.13 1.42
CA VAL A 149 -8.12 -6.45 0.84
C VAL A 149 -7.06 -7.21 1.66
N PHE A 150 -5.95 -6.57 2.04
CA PHE A 150 -4.92 -7.19 2.89
C PHE A 150 -5.48 -7.65 4.24
N LEU A 151 -6.23 -6.78 4.94
CA LEU A 151 -6.84 -7.13 6.22
C LEU A 151 -7.81 -8.31 6.09
N LEU A 152 -8.68 -8.29 5.10
CA LEU A 152 -9.63 -9.36 4.86
C LEU A 152 -8.91 -10.66 4.48
N PHE A 153 -7.92 -10.60 3.59
CA PHE A 153 -7.13 -11.78 3.20
C PHE A 153 -6.43 -12.42 4.39
N CYS A 154 -5.81 -11.63 5.27
CA CYS A 154 -5.10 -12.12 6.44
C CYS A 154 -6.02 -12.70 7.52
N THR A 155 -7.26 -12.15 7.66
CA THR A 155 -8.11 -12.46 8.82
C THR A 155 -9.27 -13.41 8.53
N TRP A 156 -9.70 -13.52 7.26
CA TRP A 156 -10.84 -14.36 6.88
C TRP A 156 -10.42 -15.75 6.46
N LYS A 157 -11.31 -16.72 6.69
CA LYS A 157 -11.07 -18.13 6.36
C LYS A 157 -10.96 -18.41 4.84
N THR A 158 -11.56 -17.56 4.03
CA THR A 158 -11.50 -17.63 2.55
C THR A 158 -10.18 -17.15 1.99
N GLY A 159 -9.38 -16.41 2.78
CA GLY A 159 -8.04 -15.98 2.43
C GLY A 159 -6.96 -16.84 3.12
N TRP A 160 -5.91 -16.19 3.62
CA TRP A 160 -4.82 -16.87 4.34
C TRP A 160 -5.27 -17.44 5.69
N GLY A 161 -6.14 -16.70 6.37
CA GLY A 161 -6.74 -17.09 7.64
C GLY A 161 -5.92 -16.66 8.86
N TRP A 162 -6.66 -16.42 9.97
CA TRP A 162 -6.09 -15.89 11.19
C TRP A 162 -4.92 -16.70 11.76
N ASP A 163 -5.03 -18.01 11.76
CA ASP A 163 -4.05 -18.87 12.42
C ASP A 163 -2.71 -18.86 11.71
N LYS A 164 -2.72 -18.94 10.37
CA LYS A 164 -1.51 -18.85 9.54
C LYS A 164 -0.90 -17.45 9.59
N PHE A 165 -1.75 -16.42 9.45
CA PHE A 165 -1.31 -15.03 9.54
C PHE A 165 -0.67 -14.72 10.90
N SER A 166 -1.33 -15.08 12.02
CA SER A 166 -0.80 -14.79 13.36
C SER A 166 0.47 -15.58 13.67
N ALA A 167 0.60 -16.81 13.14
CA ALA A 167 1.83 -17.60 13.25
C ALA A 167 2.99 -16.92 12.52
N GLU A 168 2.76 -16.44 11.32
CA GLU A 168 3.78 -15.74 10.53
C GLU A 168 4.12 -14.37 11.12
N ALA A 169 3.13 -13.61 11.60
CA ALA A 169 3.35 -12.32 12.27
C ALA A 169 4.24 -12.48 13.51
N ASP A 170 4.16 -13.62 14.20
CA ASP A 170 4.92 -13.96 15.40
C ASP A 170 6.24 -14.71 15.13
N ALA A 171 6.55 -15.03 13.89
CA ALA A 171 7.73 -15.83 13.52
C ALA A 171 9.07 -15.09 13.67
N GLY A 172 9.06 -13.76 13.90
CA GLY A 172 10.25 -12.95 14.14
C GLY A 172 10.75 -13.02 15.58
N GLU A 173 12.02 -12.63 15.77
CA GLU A 173 12.58 -12.37 17.09
C GLU A 173 12.18 -10.96 17.57
N GLY A 174 11.71 -10.82 18.82
CA GLY A 174 11.36 -9.53 19.43
C GLY A 174 9.97 -9.52 20.04
N ILE A 175 9.25 -8.39 19.91
CA ILE A 175 7.92 -8.22 20.48
C ILE A 175 6.95 -9.19 19.80
N LYS A 176 6.32 -10.05 20.60
CA LYS A 176 5.39 -11.07 20.11
C LYS A 176 4.06 -10.44 19.68
N PHE A 177 3.51 -10.96 18.58
CA PHE A 177 2.20 -10.51 18.11
C PHE A 177 1.08 -10.99 19.04
N PRO A 178 0.21 -10.09 19.54
CA PRO A 178 -0.85 -10.46 20.48
C PRO A 178 -1.94 -11.29 19.79
N ARG A 179 -1.99 -12.60 20.08
CA ARG A 179 -2.95 -13.56 19.50
C ARG A 179 -4.26 -13.69 20.29
N ASN A 180 -4.69 -12.62 20.96
CA ASN A 180 -5.91 -12.65 21.76
C ASN A 180 -7.18 -12.48 20.89
N LYS A 181 -8.34 -12.86 21.47
CA LYS A 181 -9.65 -12.76 20.80
C LYS A 181 -10.01 -11.30 20.44
N LEU A 182 -9.57 -10.35 21.23
CA LEU A 182 -9.84 -8.91 21.03
C LEU A 182 -9.14 -8.39 19.79
N VAL A 183 -7.83 -8.70 19.60
CA VAL A 183 -7.07 -8.29 18.42
C VAL A 183 -7.62 -8.96 17.15
N ARG A 184 -8.00 -10.24 17.25
CA ARG A 184 -8.65 -10.94 16.15
C ARG A 184 -9.97 -10.28 15.75
N PHE A 185 -10.82 -9.94 16.72
CA PHE A 185 -12.09 -9.26 16.48
C PHE A 185 -11.88 -7.88 15.88
N TYR A 186 -10.92 -7.12 16.45
CA TYR A 186 -10.55 -5.80 15.96
C TYR A 186 -10.09 -5.82 14.49
N LEU A 187 -9.10 -6.66 14.14
CA LEU A 187 -8.56 -6.74 12.79
C LEU A 187 -9.56 -7.31 11.77
N ARG A 188 -10.48 -8.15 12.22
CA ARG A 188 -11.44 -8.81 11.33
C ARG A 188 -12.66 -7.96 11.02
N TYR A 189 -13.09 -7.11 11.97
CA TYR A 189 -14.35 -6.38 11.84
C TYR A 189 -14.18 -4.87 12.03
N ILE A 190 -13.52 -4.43 13.09
CA ILE A 190 -13.46 -3.01 13.42
C ILE A 190 -12.55 -2.26 12.44
N ALA A 191 -11.34 -2.72 12.22
CA ALA A 191 -10.39 -2.04 11.32
C ALA A 191 -10.92 -1.95 9.88
N PRO A 192 -11.49 -3.01 9.25
CA PRO A 192 -12.15 -2.90 7.95
C PRO A 192 -13.30 -1.91 7.92
N LEU A 193 -14.13 -1.86 8.98
CA LEU A 193 -15.24 -0.91 9.06
C LEU A 193 -14.75 0.54 9.14
N ILE A 194 -13.69 0.80 9.92
CA ILE A 194 -13.10 2.15 10.01
C ILE A 194 -12.51 2.55 8.65
N ILE A 195 -11.77 1.66 7.97
CA ILE A 195 -11.21 1.95 6.63
C ILE A 195 -12.35 2.27 5.66
N LEU A 196 -13.42 1.49 5.68
CA LEU A 196 -14.57 1.71 4.82
C LEU A 196 -15.28 3.03 5.13
N ALA A 197 -15.45 3.35 6.41
CA ALA A 197 -16.06 4.61 6.84
C ALA A 197 -15.23 5.83 6.40
N VAL A 198 -13.91 5.78 6.58
CA VAL A 198 -12.98 6.84 6.13
C VAL A 198 -12.99 6.97 4.60
N PHE A 199 -13.00 5.83 3.89
CA PHE A 199 -13.11 5.79 2.44
C PHE A 199 -14.39 6.47 1.94
N ILE A 200 -15.53 6.12 2.52
CA ILE A 200 -16.83 6.72 2.15
C ILE A 200 -16.87 8.22 2.52
N ALA A 201 -16.36 8.60 3.69
CA ALA A 201 -16.30 10.00 4.11
C ALA A 201 -15.45 10.85 3.14
N GLY A 202 -14.36 10.30 2.61
CA GLY A 202 -13.54 10.94 1.57
C GLY A 202 -14.32 11.25 0.30
N TYR A 203 -15.23 10.38 -0.11
CA TYR A 203 -16.11 10.64 -1.26
C TYR A 203 -17.11 11.76 -0.99
N PHE A 204 -17.71 11.81 0.21
CA PHE A 204 -18.61 12.90 0.57
C PHE A 204 -17.91 14.26 0.61
N ASP A 205 -16.64 14.32 1.01
CA ASP A 205 -15.89 15.58 1.00
C ASP A 205 -15.58 16.07 -0.42
N ILE A 206 -15.35 15.17 -1.37
CA ILE A 206 -15.01 15.51 -2.76
C ILE A 206 -16.26 15.85 -3.59
N PHE A 207 -17.31 15.04 -3.48
CA PHE A 207 -18.48 15.12 -4.36
C PHE A 207 -19.70 15.73 -3.69
N GLY A 208 -19.68 15.95 -2.37
CA GLY A 208 -20.80 16.53 -1.60
C GLY A 208 -20.84 18.06 -1.55
N LYS A 209 -19.88 18.72 -2.25
CA LYS A 209 -19.80 20.20 -2.36
C LYS A 209 -20.31 20.64 -3.73
#